data_60ed818f055ceacb98ddd89812ebdb7c
#
_entry.id   60ed818f055ceacb98ddd89812ebdb7c
#
_cell.length_a   1.000
_cell.length_b   1.000
_cell.length_c   1.000
_cell.angle_alpha   90.00
_cell.angle_beta   90.00
_cell.angle_gamma   90.00
#
_symmetry.space_group_name_H-M   'P 1'
#
loop_
_entity.id
_entity.type
_entity.pdbx_description
1 polymer ?
#
loop_
_entity_poly.entity_id
_entity_poly.type
_entity_poly.pdbx_seq_one_letter_code
_entity_poly.pdbx_strand_id
1 'polypeptide(L)'
;MRNYTTEAEPTALVGPWLEPLLPELIEFRRDLHAHPELSFKEFRTTKKLAERLEAAGLKPRRLEGTGLTVDIGEGPIATALRGDIDALPIIEETGLPFASKNHGVTHACGHDVHTTTMLGIALVLHRMHQESPLGGTVRIIFQPAEETMPGGAHSCIEQGVLEGVPRILALHCDPRIDVGKIGTRIGAITSASDTIRIELSGRGGHTSRPHLTEDLVFALAQIAVNVPAVLSRRVDVRSGVSVVWGHISAGSAPNAIPGTGYMAGTMRCLDRDAWHSAGELLDEVVHQVAAPYNVDVRLEHTRGVPPVVNSEHETALIEAAARAEIAEGAVVLTPQSMGGEDFAWFLAELPGAMMRLGTKTPGGEEYDLHRGDYILDERALGYGIQVLTAAALRTIRDL
;
A
#
# COMPACT_ATOMS: atom_id res chain seq x y z
N MET A 1 37.48 -12.98 -36.58
CA MET A 1 36.17 -13.65 -36.35
C MET A 1 36.06 -13.90 -34.86
N ARG A 2 35.25 -13.12 -34.14
CA ARG A 2 34.97 -13.36 -32.71
C ARG A 2 33.70 -14.20 -32.65
N ASN A 3 33.82 -15.40 -32.12
CA ASN A 3 32.69 -16.27 -31.83
C ASN A 3 31.81 -15.62 -30.74
N TYR A 4 30.63 -15.18 -31.11
CA TYR A 4 29.56 -14.88 -30.17
C TYR A 4 29.02 -16.24 -29.71
N THR A 5 29.39 -16.64 -28.50
CA THR A 5 28.65 -17.68 -27.77
C THR A 5 27.25 -17.16 -27.53
N THR A 6 26.26 -17.82 -28.10
CA THR A 6 24.84 -17.65 -27.76
C THR A 6 24.70 -17.95 -26.27
N GLU A 7 24.53 -16.90 -25.45
CA GLU A 7 24.02 -17.07 -24.09
C GLU A 7 22.68 -17.78 -24.20
N ALA A 8 22.57 -18.93 -23.55
CA ALA A 8 21.30 -19.65 -23.45
C ALA A 8 20.26 -18.71 -22.85
N GLU A 9 19.08 -18.63 -23.46
CA GLU A 9 17.95 -17.90 -22.87
C GLU A 9 17.78 -18.35 -21.42
N PRO A 10 17.60 -17.41 -20.46
CA PRO A 10 17.44 -17.78 -19.07
C PRO A 10 16.19 -18.64 -18.94
N THR A 11 16.38 -19.91 -18.63
CA THR A 11 15.27 -20.83 -18.36
C THR A 11 14.57 -20.35 -17.09
N ALA A 12 13.27 -20.04 -17.17
CA ALA A 12 12.47 -19.63 -16.02
C ALA A 12 12.60 -20.66 -14.89
N LEU A 13 13.11 -20.22 -13.73
CA LEU A 13 13.44 -21.12 -12.62
C LEU A 13 12.18 -21.58 -11.87
N VAL A 14 11.18 -20.72 -11.78
CA VAL A 14 10.02 -20.89 -10.90
C VAL A 14 8.84 -21.57 -11.61
N GLY A 15 8.70 -21.35 -12.93
CA GLY A 15 7.58 -21.86 -13.73
C GLY A 15 7.26 -23.34 -13.52
N PRO A 16 8.23 -24.26 -13.63
CA PRO A 16 7.98 -25.71 -13.46
C PRO A 16 7.44 -26.12 -12.09
N TRP A 17 7.75 -25.34 -11.03
CA TRP A 17 7.26 -25.56 -9.68
C TRP A 17 5.86 -25.00 -9.45
N LEU A 18 5.54 -23.92 -10.15
CA LEU A 18 4.28 -23.21 -10.05
C LEU A 18 3.16 -23.89 -10.86
N GLU A 19 3.43 -24.31 -12.09
CA GLU A 19 2.42 -24.85 -13.01
C GLU A 19 1.47 -25.87 -12.37
N PRO A 20 1.93 -26.86 -11.57
CA PRO A 20 1.04 -27.83 -10.94
C PRO A 20 0.16 -27.25 -9.84
N LEU A 21 0.50 -26.07 -9.30
CA LEU A 21 -0.23 -25.40 -8.23
C LEU A 21 -1.22 -24.35 -8.74
N LEU A 22 -1.00 -23.84 -9.95
CA LEU A 22 -1.72 -22.67 -10.46
C LEU A 22 -3.25 -22.86 -10.52
N PRO A 23 -3.80 -24.02 -10.95
CA PRO A 23 -5.26 -24.20 -10.92
C PRO A 23 -5.87 -24.11 -9.52
N GLU A 24 -5.22 -24.69 -8.51
CA GLU A 24 -5.65 -24.61 -7.11
C GLU A 24 -5.57 -23.18 -6.58
N LEU A 25 -4.50 -22.45 -6.92
CA LEU A 25 -4.30 -21.07 -6.48
C LEU A 25 -5.33 -20.12 -7.09
N ILE A 26 -5.71 -20.32 -8.36
CA ILE A 26 -6.79 -19.55 -8.98
C ILE A 26 -8.12 -19.78 -8.24
N GLU A 27 -8.46 -21.02 -7.93
CA GLU A 27 -9.68 -21.33 -7.17
C GLU A 27 -9.61 -20.78 -5.73
N PHE A 28 -8.43 -20.80 -5.10
CA PHE A 28 -8.23 -20.22 -3.79
C PHE A 28 -8.45 -18.70 -3.82
N ARG A 29 -7.90 -17.99 -4.81
CA ARG A 29 -8.11 -16.57 -5.04
C ARG A 29 -9.60 -16.25 -5.23
N ARG A 30 -10.30 -16.99 -6.09
CA ARG A 30 -11.73 -16.83 -6.37
C ARG A 30 -12.59 -17.05 -5.11
N ASP A 31 -12.21 -18.00 -4.26
CA ASP A 31 -12.89 -18.24 -3.00
C ASP A 31 -12.68 -17.08 -2.00
N LEU A 32 -11.47 -16.48 -1.93
CA LEU A 32 -11.24 -15.27 -1.15
C LEU A 32 -12.07 -14.10 -1.68
N HIS A 33 -12.07 -13.90 -2.99
CA HIS A 33 -12.86 -12.86 -3.66
C HIS A 33 -14.36 -12.98 -3.38
N ALA A 34 -14.87 -14.21 -3.37
CA ALA A 34 -16.28 -14.47 -3.06
C ALA A 34 -16.65 -14.28 -1.57
N HIS A 35 -15.66 -14.23 -0.68
CA HIS A 35 -15.87 -14.10 0.76
C HIS A 35 -14.94 -13.05 1.38
N PRO A 36 -14.98 -11.80 0.90
CA PRO A 36 -14.10 -10.74 1.37
C PRO A 36 -14.41 -10.37 2.82
N GLU A 37 -13.38 -9.99 3.56
CA GLU A 37 -13.50 -9.57 4.96
C GLU A 37 -12.83 -8.21 5.15
N LEU A 38 -13.47 -7.34 5.93
CA LEU A 38 -12.97 -6.00 6.23
C LEU A 38 -11.74 -6.05 7.15
N SER A 39 -10.99 -4.95 7.15
CA SER A 39 -9.82 -4.71 8.01
C SER A 39 -10.07 -5.13 9.45
N PHE A 40 -9.11 -5.86 10.06
CA PHE A 40 -9.18 -6.48 11.40
C PHE A 40 -10.31 -7.50 11.60
N LYS A 41 -10.95 -7.97 10.52
CA LYS A 41 -12.01 -9.00 10.57
C LYS A 41 -11.72 -10.17 9.63
N GLU A 42 -10.50 -10.31 9.15
CA GLU A 42 -10.04 -11.30 8.17
C GLU A 42 -9.87 -12.70 8.81
N PHE A 43 -10.84 -13.10 9.66
CA PHE A 43 -10.77 -14.37 10.42
C PHE A 43 -10.85 -15.60 9.54
N ARG A 44 -11.74 -15.58 8.52
CA ARG A 44 -11.90 -16.68 7.57
C ARG A 44 -10.68 -16.79 6.67
N THR A 45 -10.21 -15.66 6.16
CA THR A 45 -9.01 -15.58 5.31
C THR A 45 -7.80 -16.10 6.04
N THR A 46 -7.54 -15.62 7.26
CA THR A 46 -6.46 -16.10 8.14
C THR A 46 -6.56 -17.60 8.41
N LYS A 47 -7.77 -18.10 8.72
CA LYS A 47 -8.00 -19.51 8.95
C LYS A 47 -7.70 -20.36 7.72
N LYS A 48 -8.21 -19.97 6.53
CA LYS A 48 -7.98 -20.70 5.28
C LYS A 48 -6.51 -20.76 4.90
N LEU A 49 -5.79 -19.65 5.07
CA LEU A 49 -4.34 -19.58 4.85
C LEU A 49 -3.61 -20.56 5.77
N ALA A 50 -3.91 -20.52 7.09
CA ALA A 50 -3.29 -21.41 8.05
C ALA A 50 -3.55 -22.88 7.70
N GLU A 51 -4.81 -23.27 7.46
CA GLU A 51 -5.20 -24.64 7.09
C GLU A 51 -4.48 -25.12 5.83
N ARG A 52 -4.35 -24.23 4.80
CA ARG A 52 -3.67 -24.61 3.56
C ARG A 52 -2.16 -24.78 3.73
N LEU A 53 -1.53 -23.91 4.52
CA LEU A 53 -0.10 -23.99 4.84
C LEU A 53 0.19 -25.23 5.70
N GLU A 54 -0.62 -25.50 6.74
CA GLU A 54 -0.52 -26.67 7.60
C GLU A 54 -0.70 -27.97 6.79
N ALA A 55 -1.64 -28.00 5.84
CA ALA A 55 -1.84 -29.14 4.95
C ALA A 55 -0.64 -29.40 4.01
N ALA A 56 0.19 -28.40 3.77
CA ALA A 56 1.46 -28.55 3.05
C ALA A 56 2.61 -29.00 3.96
N GLY A 57 2.41 -29.07 5.28
CA GLY A 57 3.44 -29.42 6.26
C GLY A 57 4.20 -28.21 6.81
N LEU A 58 3.81 -26.99 6.48
CA LEU A 58 4.34 -25.76 7.03
C LEU A 58 3.75 -25.45 8.41
N LYS A 59 4.42 -24.59 9.18
CA LYS A 59 4.00 -24.21 10.54
C LYS A 59 3.74 -22.70 10.63
N PRO A 60 2.57 -22.22 10.20
CA PRO A 60 2.25 -20.81 10.30
C PRO A 60 2.12 -20.35 11.74
N ARG A 61 2.67 -19.19 12.07
CA ARG A 61 2.47 -18.46 13.33
C ARG A 61 1.35 -17.45 13.14
N ARG A 62 0.21 -17.68 13.76
CA ARG A 62 -0.90 -16.73 13.75
C ARG A 62 -0.54 -15.49 14.57
N LEU A 63 -0.97 -14.32 14.07
CA LEU A 63 -0.87 -13.06 14.79
C LEU A 63 -2.07 -12.90 15.73
N GLU A 64 -1.94 -12.04 16.72
CA GLU A 64 -3.07 -11.65 17.56
C GLU A 64 -4.12 -10.93 16.71
N GLY A 65 -5.36 -11.35 16.80
CA GLY A 65 -6.44 -10.90 15.93
C GLY A 65 -6.49 -11.68 14.61
N THR A 66 -5.98 -11.12 13.53
CA THR A 66 -5.97 -11.70 12.19
C THR A 66 -4.58 -11.59 11.54
N GLY A 67 -4.38 -12.31 10.44
CA GLY A 67 -3.07 -12.41 9.80
C GLY A 67 -2.19 -13.52 10.38
N LEU A 68 -1.09 -13.81 9.70
CA LEU A 68 -0.11 -14.82 10.12
C LEU A 68 1.23 -14.63 9.41
N THR A 69 2.26 -15.31 9.93
CA THR A 69 3.54 -15.46 9.26
C THR A 69 3.91 -16.93 9.08
N VAL A 70 4.73 -17.22 8.10
CA VAL A 70 5.33 -18.54 7.93
C VAL A 70 6.76 -18.40 7.42
N ASP A 71 7.68 -19.17 8.01
CA ASP A 71 9.07 -19.24 7.61
C ASP A 71 9.31 -20.49 6.76
N ILE A 72 9.96 -20.34 5.61
CA ILE A 72 10.25 -21.42 4.67
C ILE A 72 11.76 -21.50 4.47
N GLY A 73 12.33 -22.68 4.68
CA GLY A 73 13.78 -22.92 4.63
C GLY A 73 14.38 -23.12 6.00
N GLU A 74 15.71 -23.13 6.07
CA GLU A 74 16.51 -23.30 7.29
C GLU A 74 17.67 -22.33 7.29
N GLY A 75 18.12 -21.91 8.47
CA GLY A 75 19.21 -20.96 8.63
C GLY A 75 18.74 -19.51 8.76
N PRO A 76 19.62 -18.52 8.49
CA PRO A 76 19.29 -17.11 8.64
C PRO A 76 18.17 -16.68 7.68
N ILE A 77 17.37 -15.71 8.13
CA ILE A 77 16.36 -15.11 7.26
C ILE A 77 17.04 -14.21 6.23
N ALA A 78 16.80 -14.48 4.95
CA ALA A 78 17.34 -13.69 3.84
C ALA A 78 16.47 -12.49 3.49
N THR A 79 15.15 -12.68 3.58
CA THR A 79 14.16 -11.65 3.26
C THR A 79 12.80 -11.99 3.88
N ALA A 80 11.95 -10.98 4.05
CA ALA A 80 10.52 -11.17 4.21
C ALA A 80 9.79 -10.78 2.92
N LEU A 81 8.63 -11.40 2.67
CA LEU A 81 7.69 -11.03 1.63
C LEU A 81 6.34 -10.70 2.28
N ARG A 82 5.75 -9.57 1.93
CA ARG A 82 4.47 -9.11 2.52
C ARG A 82 3.35 -9.10 1.48
N GLY A 83 2.20 -9.61 1.87
CA GLY A 83 0.92 -9.39 1.21
C GLY A 83 -0.16 -9.06 2.22
N ASP A 84 -0.95 -8.06 1.91
CA ASP A 84 -2.16 -7.69 2.65
C ASP A 84 -3.31 -8.65 2.36
N ILE A 85 -4.31 -8.70 3.27
CA ILE A 85 -5.37 -9.72 3.21
C ILE A 85 -6.79 -9.18 3.38
N ASP A 86 -6.97 -7.89 3.63
CA ASP A 86 -8.27 -7.27 3.87
C ASP A 86 -8.97 -6.79 2.59
N ALA A 87 -10.25 -6.43 2.72
CA ALA A 87 -11.12 -5.95 1.67
C ALA A 87 -11.79 -4.63 2.06
N LEU A 88 -12.44 -4.01 1.08
CA LEU A 88 -13.05 -2.69 1.17
C LEU A 88 -14.57 -2.73 1.36
N PRO A 89 -15.15 -1.75 2.08
CA PRO A 89 -16.61 -1.61 2.23
C PRO A 89 -17.25 -1.01 0.96
N ILE A 90 -17.16 -1.73 -0.16
CA ILE A 90 -17.65 -1.32 -1.48
C ILE A 90 -18.59 -2.39 -2.02
N ILE A 91 -19.68 -1.97 -2.66
CA ILE A 91 -20.61 -2.89 -3.34
C ILE A 91 -19.93 -3.34 -4.64
N GLU A 92 -19.85 -4.66 -4.85
CA GLU A 92 -19.31 -5.21 -6.08
C GLU A 92 -20.34 -5.15 -7.22
N GLU A 93 -19.88 -4.75 -8.41
CA GLU A 93 -20.66 -4.56 -9.64
C GLU A 93 -20.08 -5.34 -10.84
N THR A 94 -19.12 -6.24 -10.60
CA THR A 94 -18.39 -6.94 -11.67
C THR A 94 -19.24 -7.96 -12.42
N GLY A 95 -20.23 -8.57 -11.79
CA GLY A 95 -21.03 -9.65 -12.35
C GLY A 95 -20.25 -10.95 -12.57
N LEU A 96 -19.08 -11.12 -11.96
CA LEU A 96 -18.26 -12.32 -12.07
C LEU A 96 -18.94 -13.55 -11.44
N PRO A 97 -18.69 -14.77 -11.93
CA PRO A 97 -19.26 -15.98 -11.35
C PRO A 97 -18.88 -16.23 -9.88
N PHE A 98 -17.77 -15.64 -9.46
CA PHE A 98 -17.23 -15.66 -8.10
C PHE A 98 -17.30 -14.30 -7.41
N ALA A 99 -18.19 -13.41 -7.84
CA ALA A 99 -18.43 -12.13 -7.20
C ALA A 99 -18.70 -12.29 -5.70
N SER A 100 -18.46 -11.23 -4.94
CA SER A 100 -18.63 -11.21 -3.48
C SER A 100 -20.01 -11.69 -3.05
N LYS A 101 -20.05 -12.60 -2.09
CA LYS A 101 -21.27 -13.04 -1.39
C LYS A 101 -21.55 -12.21 -0.13
N ASN A 102 -20.63 -11.33 0.25
CA ASN A 102 -20.72 -10.44 1.40
C ASN A 102 -21.18 -9.06 0.91
N HIS A 103 -22.49 -8.81 0.90
CA HIS A 103 -23.05 -7.56 0.37
C HIS A 103 -22.36 -6.33 0.99
N GLY A 104 -21.91 -5.42 0.14
CA GLY A 104 -21.24 -4.19 0.55
C GLY A 104 -19.74 -4.34 0.87
N VAL A 105 -19.13 -5.50 0.57
CA VAL A 105 -17.71 -5.73 0.76
C VAL A 105 -17.13 -6.39 -0.49
N THR A 106 -15.98 -5.93 -0.99
CA THR A 106 -15.28 -6.54 -2.11
C THR A 106 -13.77 -6.28 -2.07
N HIS A 107 -12.99 -7.17 -2.71
CA HIS A 107 -11.55 -6.97 -2.95
C HIS A 107 -11.28 -6.01 -4.12
N ALA A 108 -11.71 -4.74 -3.97
CA ALA A 108 -11.56 -3.72 -5.01
C ALA A 108 -10.12 -3.12 -5.10
N CYS A 109 -9.18 -3.63 -4.31
CA CYS A 109 -7.75 -3.27 -4.38
C CYS A 109 -6.86 -4.44 -4.85
N GLY A 110 -7.44 -5.64 -5.03
CA GLY A 110 -6.70 -6.82 -5.50
C GLY A 110 -5.96 -7.60 -4.41
N HIS A 111 -6.28 -7.38 -3.12
CA HIS A 111 -5.62 -8.06 -1.99
C HIS A 111 -5.87 -9.57 -1.99
N ASP A 112 -6.92 -10.06 -2.61
CA ASP A 112 -7.12 -11.50 -2.89
C ASP A 112 -6.02 -12.08 -3.80
N VAL A 113 -5.51 -11.29 -4.76
CA VAL A 113 -4.33 -11.65 -5.57
C VAL A 113 -3.06 -11.57 -4.75
N HIS A 114 -2.87 -10.51 -3.93
CA HIS A 114 -1.70 -10.38 -3.07
C HIS A 114 -1.60 -11.53 -2.08
N THR A 115 -2.68 -11.82 -1.36
CA THR A 115 -2.82 -12.96 -0.44
C THR A 115 -2.47 -14.28 -1.12
N THR A 116 -3.07 -14.54 -2.29
CA THR A 116 -2.86 -15.80 -3.01
C THR A 116 -1.47 -15.88 -3.62
N THR A 117 -0.89 -14.76 -4.03
CA THR A 117 0.52 -14.71 -4.48
C THR A 117 1.45 -15.14 -3.35
N MET A 118 1.29 -14.61 -2.14
CA MET A 118 2.09 -15.00 -0.97
C MET A 118 1.92 -16.48 -0.62
N LEU A 119 0.70 -17.00 -0.68
CA LEU A 119 0.46 -18.43 -0.50
C LEU A 119 1.18 -19.26 -1.56
N GLY A 120 1.08 -18.87 -2.83
CA GLY A 120 1.75 -19.56 -3.94
C GLY A 120 3.27 -19.60 -3.77
N ILE A 121 3.87 -18.47 -3.38
CA ILE A 121 5.31 -18.38 -3.07
C ILE A 121 5.68 -19.33 -1.95
N ALA A 122 4.92 -19.35 -0.84
CA ALA A 122 5.17 -20.24 0.28
C ALA A 122 5.17 -21.71 -0.15
N LEU A 123 4.19 -22.12 -0.95
CA LEU A 123 4.07 -23.50 -1.44
C LEU A 123 5.19 -23.88 -2.43
N VAL A 124 5.55 -22.97 -3.33
CA VAL A 124 6.65 -23.17 -4.29
C VAL A 124 7.98 -23.30 -3.57
N LEU A 125 8.32 -22.34 -2.70
CA LEU A 125 9.56 -22.39 -1.93
C LEU A 125 9.65 -23.63 -1.03
N HIS A 126 8.53 -24.05 -0.43
CA HIS A 126 8.47 -25.25 0.38
C HIS A 126 8.78 -26.52 -0.44
N ARG A 127 8.20 -26.67 -1.62
CA ARG A 127 8.51 -27.78 -2.52
C ARG A 127 9.98 -27.77 -2.97
N MET A 128 10.51 -26.60 -3.33
CA MET A 128 11.94 -26.45 -3.67
C MET A 128 12.81 -26.87 -2.51
N HIS A 129 12.51 -26.43 -1.28
CA HIS A 129 13.26 -26.77 -0.08
C HIS A 129 13.22 -28.28 0.24
N GLN A 130 12.07 -28.94 0.01
CA GLN A 130 11.94 -30.40 0.20
C GLN A 130 12.79 -31.20 -0.78
N GLU A 131 13.00 -30.71 -2.00
CA GLU A 131 13.86 -31.36 -2.98
C GLU A 131 15.35 -31.04 -2.74
N SER A 132 15.65 -29.79 -2.40
CA SER A 132 17.02 -29.34 -2.10
C SER A 132 16.97 -28.16 -1.13
N PRO A 133 17.75 -28.19 -0.02
CA PRO A 133 17.79 -27.11 0.93
C PRO A 133 18.06 -25.76 0.28
N LEU A 134 17.29 -24.74 0.61
CA LEU A 134 17.40 -23.40 0.01
C LEU A 134 18.69 -22.66 0.44
N GLY A 135 19.29 -23.02 1.58
CA GLY A 135 20.48 -22.35 2.12
C GLY A 135 20.20 -21.09 2.94
N GLY A 136 18.93 -20.78 3.17
CA GLY A 136 18.44 -19.66 3.96
C GLY A 136 16.93 -19.76 4.16
N THR A 137 16.38 -18.82 4.93
CA THR A 137 14.95 -18.76 5.24
C THR A 137 14.29 -17.56 4.56
N VAL A 138 13.08 -17.76 4.03
CA VAL A 138 12.19 -16.69 3.55
C VAL A 138 11.00 -16.63 4.49
N ARG A 139 10.72 -15.46 5.05
CA ARG A 139 9.51 -15.21 5.85
C ARG A 139 8.41 -14.65 4.97
N ILE A 140 7.22 -15.25 5.02
CA ILE A 140 6.02 -14.70 4.39
C ILE A 140 5.15 -14.07 5.48
N ILE A 141 4.68 -12.85 5.24
CA ILE A 141 3.82 -12.07 6.14
C ILE A 141 2.48 -11.85 5.43
N PHE A 142 1.42 -12.41 5.97
CA PHE A 142 0.04 -12.15 5.58
C PHE A 142 -0.51 -11.08 6.53
N GLN A 143 -0.45 -9.83 6.08
CA GLN A 143 -0.75 -8.68 6.91
C GLN A 143 -2.22 -8.32 6.86
N PRO A 144 -2.91 -8.14 8.01
CA PRO A 144 -4.28 -7.63 8.05
C PRO A 144 -4.33 -6.11 7.91
N ALA A 145 -5.52 -5.58 7.58
CA ALA A 145 -5.94 -4.21 7.80
C ALA A 145 -5.05 -3.13 7.16
N GLU A 146 -4.73 -3.28 5.87
CA GLU A 146 -4.04 -2.23 5.10
C GLU A 146 -4.94 -1.03 4.83
N GLU A 147 -6.23 -1.26 4.56
CA GLU A 147 -7.21 -0.27 4.08
C GLU A 147 -7.74 0.66 5.18
N THR A 148 -7.21 0.56 6.40
CA THR A 148 -7.53 1.46 7.52
C THR A 148 -6.29 2.20 8.00
N MET A 149 -6.45 3.46 8.44
CA MET A 149 -5.33 4.22 9.00
C MET A 149 -5.26 4.07 10.52
N PRO A 150 -4.07 3.90 11.09
CA PRO A 150 -2.72 3.90 10.48
C PRO A 150 -2.28 2.55 9.90
N GLY A 151 -3.19 1.57 9.75
CA GLY A 151 -2.94 0.26 9.18
C GLY A 151 -2.55 -0.83 10.18
N GLY A 152 -2.62 -2.09 9.71
CA GLY A 152 -2.23 -3.27 10.48
C GLY A 152 -0.72 -3.51 10.57
N ALA A 153 0.09 -2.79 9.75
CA ALA A 153 1.54 -2.96 9.74
C ALA A 153 2.18 -2.72 11.11
N HIS A 154 1.74 -1.69 11.86
CA HIS A 154 2.22 -1.44 13.22
C HIS A 154 2.01 -2.64 14.13
N SER A 155 0.80 -3.19 14.17
CA SER A 155 0.49 -4.36 14.98
C SER A 155 1.34 -5.57 14.59
N CYS A 156 1.61 -5.76 13.30
CA CYS A 156 2.51 -6.80 12.83
C CYS A 156 3.94 -6.59 13.34
N ILE A 157 4.48 -5.37 13.26
CA ILE A 157 5.82 -5.02 13.74
C ILE A 157 5.93 -5.25 15.24
N GLU A 158 4.96 -4.77 16.03
CA GLU A 158 4.91 -4.98 17.48
C GLU A 158 4.89 -6.47 17.86
N GLN A 159 4.30 -7.31 17.03
CA GLN A 159 4.27 -8.77 17.22
C GLN A 159 5.53 -9.47 16.68
N GLY A 160 6.59 -8.72 16.36
CA GLY A 160 7.91 -9.25 16.02
C GLY A 160 8.02 -9.90 14.65
N VAL A 161 7.19 -9.52 13.67
CA VAL A 161 7.26 -10.11 12.31
C VAL A 161 8.58 -9.76 11.60
N LEU A 162 9.28 -8.71 12.04
CA LEU A 162 10.57 -8.29 11.49
C LEU A 162 11.78 -8.84 12.23
N GLU A 163 11.61 -9.64 13.29
CA GLU A 163 12.73 -10.19 14.03
C GLU A 163 13.64 -11.04 13.14
N GLY A 164 14.92 -10.63 13.04
CA GLY A 164 15.93 -11.29 12.23
C GLY A 164 15.79 -11.07 10.70
N VAL A 165 14.88 -10.22 10.26
CA VAL A 165 14.66 -9.91 8.85
C VAL A 165 15.57 -8.77 8.42
N PRO A 166 16.46 -8.95 7.41
CA PRO A 166 17.35 -7.91 6.93
C PRO A 166 16.74 -7.00 5.86
N ARG A 167 15.69 -7.45 5.16
CA ARG A 167 15.01 -6.74 4.07
C ARG A 167 13.63 -7.28 3.82
N ILE A 168 12.75 -6.48 3.18
CA ILE A 168 11.39 -6.87 2.89
C ILE A 168 10.97 -6.48 1.46
N LEU A 169 10.23 -7.38 0.77
CA LEU A 169 9.66 -7.11 -0.54
C LEU A 169 8.15 -7.26 -0.50
N ALA A 170 7.46 -6.49 -1.33
CA ALA A 170 6.01 -6.55 -1.50
C ALA A 170 5.59 -6.36 -2.96
N LEU A 171 4.33 -6.64 -3.24
CA LEU A 171 3.69 -6.28 -4.50
C LEU A 171 2.38 -5.54 -4.24
N HIS A 172 1.94 -4.79 -5.24
CA HIS A 172 0.60 -4.22 -5.28
C HIS A 172 0.05 -4.29 -6.71
N CYS A 173 -1.20 -4.70 -6.90
CA CYS A 173 -1.87 -4.71 -8.20
C CYS A 173 -1.95 -3.31 -8.82
N ASP A 174 -1.69 -3.19 -10.12
CA ASP A 174 -1.88 -1.93 -10.87
C ASP A 174 -2.69 -2.19 -12.14
N PRO A 175 -3.96 -1.73 -12.19
CA PRO A 175 -4.85 -1.93 -13.34
C PRO A 175 -4.49 -1.10 -14.57
N ARG A 176 -3.48 -0.24 -14.50
CA ARG A 176 -3.00 0.57 -15.63
C ARG A 176 -1.84 -0.10 -16.36
N ILE A 177 -1.21 -1.10 -15.72
CA ILE A 177 -0.09 -1.86 -16.27
C ILE A 177 -0.61 -3.17 -16.85
N ASP A 178 -0.22 -3.49 -18.08
CA ASP A 178 -0.62 -4.74 -18.73
C ASP A 178 -0.07 -5.97 -17.97
N VAL A 179 -0.87 -7.02 -17.90
CA VAL A 179 -0.45 -8.32 -17.33
C VAL A 179 0.81 -8.83 -18.03
N GLY A 180 1.73 -9.40 -17.26
CA GLY A 180 3.06 -9.78 -17.74
C GLY A 180 4.08 -8.64 -17.71
N LYS A 181 3.71 -7.48 -17.15
CA LYS A 181 4.62 -6.36 -16.85
C LYS A 181 4.70 -6.12 -15.36
N ILE A 182 5.86 -5.67 -14.92
CA ILE A 182 6.17 -5.31 -13.54
C ILE A 182 6.60 -3.85 -13.52
N GLY A 183 5.85 -3.02 -12.82
CA GLY A 183 6.18 -1.62 -12.61
C GLY A 183 7.12 -1.46 -11.43
N THR A 184 8.25 -0.77 -11.63
CA THR A 184 9.21 -0.46 -10.58
C THR A 184 9.53 1.03 -10.55
N ARG A 185 10.01 1.48 -9.39
CA ARG A 185 10.54 2.83 -9.20
C ARG A 185 11.44 2.85 -7.98
N ILE A 186 12.67 3.34 -8.12
CA ILE A 186 13.57 3.65 -7.00
C ILE A 186 13.10 4.94 -6.33
N GLY A 187 13.18 5.00 -5.00
CA GLY A 187 12.68 6.12 -4.21
C GLY A 187 11.17 6.05 -3.96
N ALA A 188 10.52 7.18 -3.74
CA ALA A 188 9.10 7.22 -3.39
C ALA A 188 8.21 6.67 -4.51
N ILE A 189 7.46 5.61 -4.22
CA ILE A 189 6.46 5.02 -5.13
C ILE A 189 5.03 5.37 -4.71
N THR A 190 4.78 5.60 -3.40
CA THR A 190 3.55 6.18 -2.86
C THR A 190 3.83 7.43 -2.05
N SER A 191 2.81 8.22 -1.74
CA SER A 191 2.95 9.36 -0.82
C SER A 191 2.60 8.99 0.61
N ALA A 192 3.09 9.81 1.54
CA ALA A 192 2.49 9.91 2.89
C ALA A 192 1.03 10.37 2.79
N SER A 193 0.23 10.02 3.80
CA SER A 193 -1.19 10.37 3.83
C SER A 193 -1.62 10.71 5.24
N ASP A 194 -1.79 12.01 5.50
CA ASP A 194 -2.26 12.53 6.80
C ASP A 194 -3.63 13.17 6.65
N THR A 195 -4.38 13.20 7.74
CA THR A 195 -5.65 13.92 7.84
C THR A 195 -5.46 15.18 8.67
N ILE A 196 -6.03 16.30 8.21
CA ILE A 196 -5.98 17.61 8.85
C ILE A 196 -7.41 18.04 9.13
N ARG A 197 -7.66 18.52 10.34
CA ARG A 197 -8.90 19.21 10.73
C ARG A 197 -8.55 20.50 11.47
N ILE A 198 -9.11 21.62 11.00
CA ILE A 198 -8.94 22.93 11.61
C ILE A 198 -10.31 23.42 12.05
N GLU A 199 -10.48 23.63 13.34
CA GLU A 199 -11.66 24.22 13.92
C GLU A 199 -11.36 25.66 14.35
N LEU A 200 -12.24 26.58 13.99
CA LEU A 200 -12.17 27.96 14.43
C LEU A 200 -13.35 28.27 15.35
N SER A 201 -13.09 29.07 16.38
CA SER A 201 -14.13 29.66 17.20
C SER A 201 -13.86 31.14 17.48
N GLY A 202 -14.92 31.87 17.73
CA GLY A 202 -14.84 33.32 17.97
C GLY A 202 -16.20 33.94 18.21
N ARG A 203 -16.22 35.24 18.45
CA ARG A 203 -17.44 35.96 18.65
C ARG A 203 -18.13 36.27 17.33
N GLY A 204 -19.23 35.60 17.07
CA GLY A 204 -20.10 35.88 15.95
C GLY A 204 -20.89 37.18 16.11
N GLY A 205 -21.68 37.53 15.09
CA GLY A 205 -22.53 38.73 15.15
C GLY A 205 -23.09 39.13 13.80
N HIS A 206 -23.61 40.35 13.73
CA HIS A 206 -24.24 40.89 12.53
C HIS A 206 -23.20 41.33 11.50
N THR A 207 -23.35 40.90 10.24
CA THR A 207 -22.41 41.21 9.14
C THR A 207 -22.21 42.71 8.85
N SER A 208 -23.13 43.60 9.30
CA SER A 208 -22.98 45.03 9.18
C SER A 208 -22.01 45.65 10.19
N ARG A 209 -21.55 44.88 11.17
CA ARG A 209 -20.64 45.33 12.25
C ARG A 209 -19.49 44.35 12.46
N PRO A 210 -18.70 44.03 11.39
CA PRO A 210 -17.63 43.02 11.47
C PRO A 210 -16.53 43.41 12.50
N HIS A 211 -16.32 44.69 12.76
CA HIS A 211 -15.35 45.18 13.75
C HIS A 211 -15.69 44.83 15.20
N LEU A 212 -16.88 44.30 15.48
CA LEU A 212 -17.32 43.81 16.79
C LEU A 212 -17.31 42.28 16.90
N THR A 213 -16.79 41.61 15.89
CA THR A 213 -16.81 40.13 15.76
C THR A 213 -15.42 39.63 15.34
N GLU A 214 -15.19 38.36 15.46
CA GLU A 214 -14.15 37.62 14.76
C GLU A 214 -14.76 37.00 13.51
N ASP A 215 -14.38 37.45 12.29
CA ASP A 215 -14.99 36.97 11.01
C ASP A 215 -14.44 35.60 10.63
N LEU A 216 -15.09 34.54 11.17
CA LEU A 216 -14.71 33.16 10.97
C LEU A 216 -14.79 32.71 9.51
N VAL A 217 -15.79 33.19 8.75
CA VAL A 217 -15.95 32.78 7.35
C VAL A 217 -14.77 33.29 6.52
N PHE A 218 -14.38 34.54 6.77
CA PHE A 218 -13.23 35.12 6.09
C PHE A 218 -11.91 34.45 6.53
N ALA A 219 -11.74 34.18 7.83
CA ALA A 219 -10.56 33.50 8.37
C ALA A 219 -10.38 32.11 7.76
N LEU A 220 -11.45 31.29 7.69
CA LEU A 220 -11.41 29.98 7.01
C LEU A 220 -11.03 30.09 5.54
N ALA A 221 -11.57 31.08 4.81
CA ALA A 221 -11.21 31.29 3.41
C ALA A 221 -9.72 31.65 3.26
N GLN A 222 -9.16 32.47 4.16
CA GLN A 222 -7.73 32.80 4.14
C GLN A 222 -6.85 31.60 4.47
N ILE A 223 -7.23 30.76 5.44
CA ILE A 223 -6.53 29.51 5.74
C ILE A 223 -6.57 28.58 4.53
N ALA A 224 -7.74 28.43 3.89
CA ALA A 224 -7.89 27.56 2.72
C ALA A 224 -6.95 27.94 1.57
N VAL A 225 -6.75 29.24 1.33
CA VAL A 225 -5.90 29.73 0.23
C VAL A 225 -4.43 29.82 0.64
N ASN A 226 -4.15 30.36 1.82
CA ASN A 226 -2.77 30.74 2.16
C ASN A 226 -1.97 29.58 2.77
N VAL A 227 -2.57 28.64 3.51
CA VAL A 227 -1.82 27.53 4.11
C VAL A 227 -1.12 26.68 3.03
N PRO A 228 -1.79 26.17 1.97
CA PRO A 228 -1.11 25.46 0.89
C PRO A 228 -0.07 26.33 0.17
N ALA A 229 -0.38 27.63 -0.04
CA ALA A 229 0.50 28.55 -0.72
C ALA A 229 1.79 28.83 0.08
N VAL A 230 1.73 29.01 1.40
CA VAL A 230 2.89 29.24 2.25
C VAL A 230 3.72 27.97 2.39
N LEU A 231 3.09 26.82 2.65
CA LEU A 231 3.78 25.54 2.75
C LEU A 231 4.64 25.26 1.53
N SER A 232 4.10 25.48 0.33
CA SER A 232 4.83 25.26 -0.93
C SER A 232 6.04 26.21 -1.14
N ARG A 233 6.28 27.19 -0.28
CA ARG A 233 7.46 28.10 -0.27
C ARG A 233 8.41 27.81 0.88
N ARG A 234 7.96 27.07 1.88
CA ARG A 234 8.75 26.76 3.08
C ARG A 234 9.28 25.34 3.10
N VAL A 235 8.76 24.46 2.23
CA VAL A 235 9.22 23.08 2.04
C VAL A 235 9.86 22.98 0.67
N ASP A 236 10.88 22.13 0.53
CA ASP A 236 11.48 21.85 -0.78
C ASP A 236 10.41 21.29 -1.74
N VAL A 237 10.22 21.91 -2.89
CA VAL A 237 9.18 21.52 -3.85
C VAL A 237 9.34 20.07 -4.36
N ARG A 238 10.57 19.53 -4.29
CA ARG A 238 10.86 18.14 -4.69
C ARG A 238 10.27 17.12 -3.71
N SER A 239 10.01 17.50 -2.47
CA SER A 239 9.38 16.62 -1.48
C SER A 239 7.89 16.38 -1.74
N GLY A 240 7.28 17.12 -2.68
CA GLY A 240 5.91 16.91 -3.11
C GLY A 240 4.86 17.15 -2.01
N VAL A 241 5.15 18.03 -1.03
CA VAL A 241 4.16 18.39 0.00
C VAL A 241 2.98 19.09 -0.63
N SER A 242 1.78 18.58 -0.39
CA SER A 242 0.52 19.18 -0.82
C SER A 242 -0.54 19.08 0.27
N VAL A 243 -1.38 20.12 0.37
CA VAL A 243 -2.56 20.14 1.23
C VAL A 243 -3.77 20.39 0.36
N VAL A 244 -4.77 19.49 0.48
CA VAL A 244 -6.03 19.57 -0.27
C VAL A 244 -7.19 19.51 0.70
N TRP A 245 -8.06 20.52 0.66
CA TRP A 245 -9.24 20.61 1.49
C TRP A 245 -10.41 19.90 0.82
N GLY A 246 -11.00 18.92 1.50
CA GLY A 246 -12.19 18.19 1.05
C GLY A 246 -13.49 18.72 1.66
N HIS A 247 -13.40 19.50 2.75
CA HIS A 247 -14.57 20.03 3.44
C HIS A 247 -14.29 21.40 4.07
N ILE A 248 -15.26 22.29 4.00
CA ILE A 248 -15.31 23.57 4.73
C ILE A 248 -16.76 23.88 5.11
N SER A 249 -17.01 24.28 6.36
CA SER A 249 -18.34 24.60 6.86
C SER A 249 -18.31 25.71 7.90
N ALA A 250 -19.11 26.76 7.68
CA ALA A 250 -19.30 27.83 8.65
C ALA A 250 -20.61 28.58 8.38
N GLY A 251 -21.40 28.81 9.43
CA GLY A 251 -22.65 29.60 9.37
C GLY A 251 -23.77 29.01 8.53
N SER A 252 -24.95 29.64 8.62
CA SER A 252 -26.15 29.22 7.87
C SER A 252 -26.97 30.41 7.36
N ALA A 253 -26.67 31.64 7.78
CA ALA A 253 -27.42 32.83 7.41
C ALA A 253 -26.52 33.90 6.77
N PRO A 254 -26.94 34.56 5.69
CA PRO A 254 -26.09 35.49 4.94
C PRO A 254 -25.78 36.79 5.68
N ASN A 255 -26.52 37.11 6.72
CA ASN A 255 -26.40 38.34 7.51
C ASN A 255 -25.87 38.11 8.94
N ALA A 256 -25.37 36.91 9.26
CA ALA A 256 -24.82 36.56 10.56
C ALA A 256 -23.46 35.89 10.42
N ILE A 257 -22.44 36.47 11.07
CA ILE A 257 -21.11 35.87 11.23
C ILE A 257 -21.24 34.76 12.28
N PRO A 258 -20.87 33.49 11.97
CA PRO A 258 -20.99 32.37 12.91
C PRO A 258 -19.97 32.46 14.03
N GLY A 259 -20.27 31.82 15.18
CA GLY A 259 -19.33 31.66 16.30
C GLY A 259 -18.41 30.46 16.20
N THR A 260 -18.68 29.52 15.28
CA THR A 260 -17.87 28.32 15.04
C THR A 260 -17.85 27.96 13.56
N GLY A 261 -16.79 27.33 13.13
CA GLY A 261 -16.66 26.76 11.79
C GLY A 261 -15.44 25.84 11.73
N TYR A 262 -15.39 24.99 10.71
CA TYR A 262 -14.26 24.07 10.54
C TYR A 262 -13.99 23.76 9.07
N MET A 263 -12.80 23.28 8.83
CA MET A 263 -12.39 22.68 7.57
C MET A 263 -11.60 21.40 7.81
N ALA A 264 -11.64 20.49 6.84
CA ALA A 264 -10.89 19.24 6.88
C ALA A 264 -10.31 18.92 5.50
N GLY A 265 -9.17 18.25 5.51
CA GLY A 265 -8.46 17.88 4.30
C GLY A 265 -7.37 16.85 4.54
N THR A 266 -6.54 16.65 3.53
CA THR A 266 -5.41 15.72 3.60
C THR A 266 -4.11 16.43 3.28
N MET A 267 -3.03 15.99 3.92
CA MET A 267 -1.67 16.36 3.56
C MET A 267 -0.96 15.14 2.96
N ARG A 268 -0.30 15.35 1.83
CA ARG A 268 0.48 14.34 1.11
C ARG A 268 1.93 14.80 1.01
N CYS A 269 2.86 13.83 1.04
CA CYS A 269 4.29 14.09 0.91
C CYS A 269 5.00 12.87 0.33
N LEU A 270 6.00 13.09 -0.54
CA LEU A 270 6.79 12.02 -1.17
C LEU A 270 8.16 11.81 -0.50
N ASP A 271 8.50 12.67 0.47
CA ASP A 271 9.77 12.64 1.18
C ASP A 271 9.53 12.41 2.67
N ARG A 272 10.22 11.45 3.27
CA ARG A 272 10.03 11.07 4.68
C ARG A 272 10.46 12.16 5.66
N ASP A 273 11.60 12.79 5.40
CA ASP A 273 12.14 13.83 6.30
C ASP A 273 11.26 15.09 6.27
N ALA A 274 10.85 15.48 5.05
CA ALA A 274 9.89 16.55 4.89
C ALA A 274 8.54 16.23 5.55
N TRP A 275 8.06 14.97 5.47
CA TRP A 275 6.83 14.55 6.14
C TRP A 275 6.94 14.67 7.67
N HIS A 276 8.09 14.29 8.25
CA HIS A 276 8.32 14.44 9.69
C HIS A 276 8.23 15.89 10.15
N SER A 277 8.81 16.82 9.40
CA SER A 277 8.83 18.24 9.75
C SER A 277 7.58 19.02 9.32
N ALA A 278 6.84 18.53 8.33
CA ALA A 278 5.69 19.24 7.75
C ALA A 278 4.55 19.47 8.74
N GLY A 279 4.37 18.61 9.75
CA GLY A 279 3.31 18.76 10.76
C GLY A 279 3.52 19.98 11.65
N GLU A 280 4.73 20.19 12.16
CA GLU A 280 5.08 21.37 12.96
C GLU A 280 4.96 22.65 12.13
N LEU A 281 5.44 22.61 10.90
CA LEU A 281 5.33 23.72 9.98
C LEU A 281 3.87 24.04 9.63
N LEU A 282 3.02 23.02 9.46
CA LEU A 282 1.58 23.22 9.22
C LEU A 282 0.94 23.96 10.40
N ASP A 283 1.23 23.55 11.64
CA ASP A 283 0.70 24.18 12.85
C ASP A 283 1.11 25.65 12.91
N GLU A 284 2.39 25.94 12.72
CA GLU A 284 2.92 27.30 12.68
C GLU A 284 2.20 28.17 11.63
N VAL A 285 2.09 27.65 10.41
CA VAL A 285 1.51 28.41 9.28
C VAL A 285 0.02 28.64 9.47
N VAL A 286 -0.73 27.67 9.97
CA VAL A 286 -2.15 27.83 10.29
C VAL A 286 -2.37 28.97 11.28
N HIS A 287 -1.63 28.97 12.38
CA HIS A 287 -1.74 30.02 13.41
C HIS A 287 -1.30 31.38 12.88
N GLN A 288 -0.23 31.46 12.09
CA GLN A 288 0.23 32.72 11.47
C GLN A 288 -0.82 33.30 10.52
N VAL A 289 -1.47 32.47 9.72
CA VAL A 289 -2.52 32.91 8.78
C VAL A 289 -3.79 33.36 9.52
N ALA A 290 -4.13 32.69 10.62
CA ALA A 290 -5.32 33.00 11.42
C ALA A 290 -5.15 34.26 12.31
N ALA A 291 -3.94 34.54 12.74
CA ALA A 291 -3.63 35.60 13.73
C ALA A 291 -4.28 36.98 13.47
N PRO A 292 -4.32 37.52 12.23
CA PRO A 292 -4.93 38.82 11.95
C PRO A 292 -6.45 38.88 12.21
N TYR A 293 -7.12 37.73 12.35
CA TYR A 293 -8.58 37.63 12.48
C TYR A 293 -9.05 37.44 13.94
N ASN A 294 -8.10 37.31 14.89
CA ASN A 294 -8.34 37.11 16.32
C ASN A 294 -9.28 35.91 16.63
N VAL A 295 -9.32 34.91 15.78
CA VAL A 295 -10.06 33.66 15.98
C VAL A 295 -9.26 32.69 16.83
N ASP A 296 -9.94 31.90 17.66
CA ASP A 296 -9.32 30.78 18.34
C ASP A 296 -9.17 29.61 17.32
N VAL A 297 -8.01 29.00 17.29
CA VAL A 297 -7.65 27.92 16.35
C VAL A 297 -7.38 26.64 17.12
N ARG A 298 -8.02 25.55 16.69
CA ARG A 298 -7.68 24.20 17.10
C ARG A 298 -7.32 23.38 15.85
N LEU A 299 -6.06 23.01 15.74
CA LEU A 299 -5.56 22.12 14.71
C LEU A 299 -5.50 20.68 15.25
N GLU A 300 -6.15 19.76 14.54
CA GLU A 300 -5.96 18.31 14.69
C GLU A 300 -5.22 17.80 13.44
N HIS A 301 -3.97 17.38 13.61
CA HIS A 301 -3.18 16.73 12.59
C HIS A 301 -3.01 15.26 12.98
N THR A 302 -3.76 14.39 12.30
CA THR A 302 -3.67 12.93 12.48
C THR A 302 -2.69 12.39 11.44
N ARG A 303 -1.55 11.92 11.91
CA ARG A 303 -0.60 11.24 11.05
C ARG A 303 -1.18 9.88 10.64
N GLY A 304 -1.15 9.62 9.34
CA GLY A 304 -1.49 8.33 8.76
C GLY A 304 -0.25 7.50 8.50
N VAL A 305 0.14 7.34 7.23
CA VAL A 305 1.29 6.52 6.83
C VAL A 305 2.38 7.36 6.17
N PRO A 306 3.68 7.02 6.34
CA PRO A 306 4.78 7.65 5.60
C PRO A 306 4.75 7.28 4.11
N PRO A 307 5.59 7.87 3.26
CA PRO A 307 5.74 7.41 1.88
C PRO A 307 6.43 6.04 1.82
N VAL A 308 6.00 5.18 0.90
CA VAL A 308 6.75 3.97 0.52
C VAL A 308 7.94 4.40 -0.31
N VAL A 309 9.15 4.22 0.23
CA VAL A 309 10.40 4.62 -0.41
C VAL A 309 11.22 3.35 -0.73
N ASN A 310 11.16 2.93 -1.98
CA ASN A 310 11.90 1.75 -2.46
C ASN A 310 13.41 2.00 -2.46
N SER A 311 14.16 1.08 -1.89
CA SER A 311 15.62 1.07 -1.97
C SER A 311 16.11 0.57 -3.33
N GLU A 312 17.26 1.05 -3.75
CA GLU A 312 17.86 0.74 -5.06
C GLU A 312 18.17 -0.75 -5.20
N HIS A 313 18.82 -1.33 -4.19
CA HIS A 313 19.24 -2.73 -4.21
C HIS A 313 18.06 -3.70 -4.32
N GLU A 314 17.03 -3.55 -3.49
CA GLU A 314 15.85 -4.41 -3.47
C GLU A 314 14.99 -4.22 -4.73
N THR A 315 14.94 -3.00 -5.28
CA THR A 315 14.32 -2.75 -6.58
C THR A 315 15.06 -3.50 -7.69
N ALA A 316 16.40 -3.47 -7.70
CA ALA A 316 17.20 -4.18 -8.68
C ALA A 316 17.03 -5.71 -8.60
N LEU A 317 16.86 -6.28 -7.40
CA LEU A 317 16.55 -7.71 -7.23
C LEU A 317 15.23 -8.10 -7.89
N ILE A 318 14.18 -7.29 -7.70
CA ILE A 318 12.87 -7.50 -8.32
C ILE A 318 12.98 -7.39 -9.85
N GLU A 319 13.68 -6.37 -10.36
CA GLU A 319 13.85 -6.16 -11.80
C GLU A 319 14.62 -7.31 -12.46
N ALA A 320 15.71 -7.76 -11.83
CA ALA A 320 16.47 -8.90 -12.32
C ALA A 320 15.65 -10.20 -12.31
N ALA A 321 14.78 -10.38 -11.31
CA ALA A 321 13.86 -11.50 -11.26
C ALA A 321 12.80 -11.42 -12.37
N ALA A 322 12.19 -10.25 -12.60
CA ALA A 322 11.18 -10.05 -13.62
C ALA A 322 11.73 -10.29 -15.04
N ARG A 323 12.96 -9.83 -15.32
CA ARG A 323 13.63 -10.09 -16.61
C ARG A 323 13.91 -11.59 -16.81
N ALA A 324 14.33 -12.28 -15.75
CA ALA A 324 14.65 -13.72 -15.85
C ALA A 324 13.42 -14.64 -15.95
N GLU A 325 12.34 -14.32 -15.23
CA GLU A 325 11.16 -15.19 -15.16
C GLU A 325 10.11 -14.89 -16.24
N ILE A 326 10.05 -13.63 -16.71
CA ILE A 326 9.02 -13.22 -17.70
C ILE A 326 9.67 -12.96 -19.06
N ALA A 327 10.41 -11.87 -19.18
CA ALA A 327 11.14 -11.46 -20.38
C ALA A 327 11.99 -10.21 -20.09
N GLU A 328 13.00 -9.94 -20.92
CA GLU A 328 13.85 -8.73 -20.79
C GLU A 328 13.01 -7.43 -20.77
N GLY A 329 11.95 -7.36 -21.56
CA GLY A 329 11.06 -6.20 -21.61
C GLY A 329 9.92 -6.20 -20.57
N ALA A 330 9.96 -7.04 -19.53
CA ALA A 330 8.88 -7.13 -18.54
C ALA A 330 8.84 -5.94 -17.58
N VAL A 331 9.98 -5.29 -17.34
CA VAL A 331 10.09 -4.17 -16.40
C VAL A 331 9.68 -2.87 -17.07
N VAL A 332 8.81 -2.11 -16.39
CA VAL A 332 8.38 -0.77 -16.81
C VAL A 332 8.52 0.22 -15.65
N LEU A 333 8.84 1.47 -15.97
CA LEU A 333 8.83 2.52 -14.96
C LEU A 333 7.38 2.88 -14.62
N THR A 334 7.02 2.79 -13.33
CA THR A 334 5.69 3.21 -12.87
C THR A 334 5.69 4.65 -12.37
N PRO A 335 4.61 5.43 -12.60
CA PRO A 335 4.44 6.73 -11.96
C PRO A 335 4.27 6.58 -10.45
N GLN A 336 4.54 7.67 -9.73
CA GLN A 336 4.24 7.76 -8.30
C GLN A 336 2.73 7.76 -8.07
N SER A 337 2.26 7.02 -7.06
CA SER A 337 0.89 7.12 -6.56
C SER A 337 0.82 8.16 -5.44
N MET A 338 -0.23 8.97 -5.42
CA MET A 338 -0.48 9.86 -4.29
C MET A 338 -1.37 9.18 -3.21
N GLY A 339 -1.69 7.89 -3.35
CA GLY A 339 -2.31 7.07 -2.31
C GLY A 339 -1.35 6.77 -1.15
N GLY A 340 -1.89 6.52 0.05
CA GLY A 340 -1.14 5.98 1.18
C GLY A 340 -1.04 4.46 1.07
N GLU A 341 -0.06 3.87 1.74
CA GLU A 341 0.18 2.42 1.80
C GLU A 341 0.96 2.10 3.09
N ASP A 342 0.42 1.27 3.94
CA ASP A 342 1.00 1.02 5.27
C ASP A 342 2.24 0.12 5.26
N PHE A 343 2.57 -0.52 4.11
CA PHE A 343 3.88 -1.15 3.87
C PHE A 343 5.05 -0.20 4.15
N ALA A 344 4.79 1.11 4.05
CA ALA A 344 5.75 2.15 4.37
C ALA A 344 6.30 2.05 5.81
N TRP A 345 5.54 1.50 6.75
CA TRP A 345 5.99 1.31 8.12
C TRP A 345 7.08 0.23 8.23
N PHE A 346 6.98 -0.84 7.44
CA PHE A 346 8.07 -1.83 7.35
C PHE A 346 9.34 -1.21 6.77
N LEU A 347 9.19 -0.32 5.75
CA LEU A 347 10.32 0.40 5.16
C LEU A 347 10.88 1.51 6.06
N ALA A 348 10.20 1.85 7.15
CA ALA A 348 10.76 2.70 8.19
C ALA A 348 11.81 1.94 9.03
N GLU A 349 11.66 0.62 9.18
CA GLU A 349 12.50 -0.24 10.01
C GLU A 349 13.65 -0.88 9.23
N LEU A 350 13.45 -1.23 7.95
CA LEU A 350 14.44 -1.93 7.13
C LEU A 350 14.35 -1.59 5.63
N PRO A 351 15.43 -1.84 4.87
CA PRO A 351 15.39 -1.65 3.42
C PRO A 351 14.41 -2.62 2.76
N GLY A 352 13.78 -2.16 1.69
CA GLY A 352 12.85 -2.99 0.93
C GLY A 352 12.35 -2.30 -0.32
N ALA A 353 11.50 -3.01 -1.05
CA ALA A 353 10.86 -2.48 -2.24
C ALA A 353 9.48 -3.10 -2.47
N MET A 354 8.56 -2.30 -2.98
CA MET A 354 7.27 -2.72 -3.48
C MET A 354 7.23 -2.56 -5.00
N MET A 355 6.86 -3.64 -5.71
CA MET A 355 6.60 -3.60 -7.14
C MET A 355 5.12 -3.39 -7.45
N ARG A 356 4.83 -2.84 -8.62
CA ARG A 356 3.47 -2.83 -9.20
C ARG A 356 3.32 -4.04 -10.10
N LEU A 357 2.34 -4.89 -9.78
CA LEU A 357 1.99 -6.06 -10.58
C LEU A 357 0.96 -5.65 -11.63
N GLY A 358 1.30 -5.75 -12.90
CA GLY A 358 0.37 -5.46 -13.99
C GLY A 358 -0.82 -6.43 -13.98
N THR A 359 -2.03 -5.87 -13.95
CA THR A 359 -3.28 -6.64 -13.89
C THR A 359 -4.25 -6.32 -15.03
N LYS A 360 -3.89 -5.41 -15.93
CA LYS A 360 -4.71 -5.04 -17.08
C LYS A 360 -4.58 -6.11 -18.18
N THR A 361 -5.70 -6.55 -18.73
CA THR A 361 -5.70 -7.36 -19.97
C THR A 361 -5.23 -6.47 -21.13
N PRO A 362 -4.20 -6.87 -21.89
CA PRO A 362 -3.71 -6.09 -23.03
C PRO A 362 -4.83 -5.77 -24.02
N GLY A 363 -5.02 -4.49 -24.32
CA GLY A 363 -6.10 -4.00 -25.18
C GLY A 363 -7.50 -4.05 -24.56
N GLY A 364 -7.62 -4.48 -23.31
CA GLY A 364 -8.86 -4.48 -22.55
C GLY A 364 -9.18 -3.12 -21.90
N GLU A 365 -10.29 -3.12 -21.17
CA GLU A 365 -10.72 -1.96 -20.39
C GLU A 365 -9.70 -1.61 -19.30
N GLU A 366 -9.56 -0.33 -19.01
CA GLU A 366 -8.74 0.17 -17.91
C GLU A 366 -9.65 0.47 -16.72
N TYR A 367 -9.47 -0.31 -15.66
CA TYR A 367 -10.17 -0.12 -14.39
C TYR A 367 -9.37 0.80 -13.46
N ASP A 368 -10.00 1.21 -12.37
CA ASP A 368 -9.31 1.88 -11.27
C ASP A 368 -9.53 1.09 -9.99
N LEU A 369 -8.59 1.24 -9.04
CA LEU A 369 -8.72 0.64 -7.71
C LEU A 369 -9.86 1.33 -6.93
N HIS A 370 -10.38 0.63 -5.89
CA HIS A 370 -11.47 1.11 -5.04
C HIS A 370 -12.79 1.37 -5.78
N ARG A 371 -12.99 0.67 -6.90
CA ARG A 371 -14.26 0.67 -7.66
C ARG A 371 -14.93 -0.69 -7.59
N GLY A 372 -16.27 -0.70 -7.51
CA GLY A 372 -17.06 -1.94 -7.47
C GLY A 372 -17.03 -2.75 -8.77
N ASP A 373 -16.64 -2.14 -9.88
CA ASP A 373 -16.51 -2.77 -11.20
C ASP A 373 -15.08 -3.24 -11.53
N TYR A 374 -14.15 -3.19 -10.56
CA TYR A 374 -12.75 -3.58 -10.78
C TYR A 374 -12.61 -5.06 -11.16
N ILE A 375 -12.12 -5.32 -12.36
CA ILE A 375 -11.79 -6.65 -12.86
C ILE A 375 -10.30 -6.69 -13.22
N LEU A 376 -9.63 -7.75 -12.79
CA LEU A 376 -8.22 -7.97 -13.07
C LEU A 376 -8.01 -9.23 -13.92
N ASP A 377 -6.90 -9.26 -14.65
CA ASP A 377 -6.47 -10.44 -15.39
C ASP A 377 -5.82 -11.46 -14.44
N GLU A 378 -6.44 -12.62 -14.25
CA GLU A 378 -5.97 -13.65 -13.31
C GLU A 378 -4.58 -14.22 -13.62
N ARG A 379 -4.07 -14.03 -14.86
CA ARG A 379 -2.69 -14.40 -15.22
C ARG A 379 -1.65 -13.64 -14.38
N ALA A 380 -2.00 -12.47 -13.85
CA ALA A 380 -1.16 -11.68 -12.96
C ALA A 380 -0.69 -12.49 -11.74
N LEU A 381 -1.54 -13.39 -11.22
CA LEU A 381 -1.20 -14.26 -10.08
C LEU A 381 0.08 -15.06 -10.36
N GLY A 382 0.16 -15.70 -11.52
CA GLY A 382 1.33 -16.49 -11.92
C GLY A 382 2.60 -15.64 -12.00
N TYR A 383 2.52 -14.48 -12.63
CA TYR A 383 3.66 -13.56 -12.76
C TYR A 383 4.12 -13.01 -11.40
N GLY A 384 3.18 -12.65 -10.51
CA GLY A 384 3.51 -12.21 -9.16
C GLY A 384 4.29 -13.26 -8.37
N ILE A 385 3.82 -14.53 -8.41
CA ILE A 385 4.50 -15.66 -7.75
C ILE A 385 5.90 -15.89 -8.34
N GLN A 386 6.03 -15.94 -9.66
CA GLN A 386 7.32 -16.15 -10.32
C GLN A 386 8.35 -15.10 -9.93
N VAL A 387 7.99 -13.82 -10.04
CA VAL A 387 8.93 -12.72 -9.82
C VAL A 387 9.37 -12.63 -8.37
N LEU A 388 8.43 -12.65 -7.40
CA LEU A 388 8.82 -12.53 -6.00
C LEU A 388 9.50 -13.79 -5.46
N THR A 389 9.15 -14.98 -5.93
CA THR A 389 9.89 -16.20 -5.59
C THR A 389 11.35 -16.11 -6.09
N ALA A 390 11.55 -15.72 -7.35
CA ALA A 390 12.89 -15.57 -7.92
C ALA A 390 13.69 -14.44 -7.24
N ALA A 391 13.05 -13.33 -6.85
CA ALA A 391 13.68 -12.27 -6.07
C ALA A 391 14.11 -12.77 -4.69
N ALA A 392 13.26 -13.51 -3.98
CA ALA A 392 13.59 -14.10 -2.68
C ALA A 392 14.75 -15.11 -2.79
N LEU A 393 14.78 -15.96 -3.81
CA LEU A 393 15.90 -16.88 -4.03
C LEU A 393 17.22 -16.16 -4.32
N ARG A 394 17.18 -14.97 -4.94
CA ARG A 394 18.37 -14.13 -5.11
C ARG A 394 18.91 -13.60 -3.78
N THR A 395 18.01 -13.18 -2.86
CA THR A 395 18.45 -12.72 -1.53
C THR A 395 19.10 -13.81 -0.70
N ILE A 396 18.72 -15.08 -0.87
CA ILE A 396 19.39 -16.22 -0.20
C ILE A 396 20.84 -16.38 -0.68
N ARG A 397 21.11 -16.09 -1.95
CA ARG A 397 22.47 -16.16 -2.50
C ARG A 397 23.38 -15.02 -2.02
N ASP A 398 22.79 -13.97 -1.45
CA ASP A 398 23.50 -12.82 -0.88
C ASP A 398 23.86 -13.03 0.61
N LEU A 399 23.44 -14.17 1.24
CA LEU A 399 23.81 -14.58 2.59
C LEU A 399 25.23 -15.15 2.62
#